data_033c2f868a9fbe8f0a5d8bbee10eb934
#
_entry.id   033c2f868a9fbe8f0a5d8bbee10eb934
#
_cell.length_a   1.000
_cell.length_b   1.000
_cell.length_c   1.000
_cell.angle_alpha   90.00
_cell.angle_beta   90.00
_cell.angle_gamma   90.00
#
_symmetry.space_group_name_H-M   'P 1'
#
loop_
_entity.id
_entity.type
_entity.pdbx_description
1 polymer ?
#
loop_
_entity_poly.entity_id
_entity_poly.type
_entity_poly.pdbx_seq_one_letter_code
_entity_poly.pdbx_strand_id
1 'polypeptide(L)'
;MQQVAGSLMNGLGIIVGSLIGIFGGRNLSEQFRDQALRIIGVVVILIGLKMAWPLPDAINTLLSMVLGLWLGSWLRIDDRLQQFGQWAESRVGRSGFAKGFIAGTLIFNIGAMSILGSLQNGLAGTYSILATKAVLDGTTAMILTSVAGWGVIAASVVTVVYEGSLSLLASDLEPVLKGILLTDITVVGGLMIAAIGINFILNNNTIKIGNLLPALFFPVLLLWLKNHGIYFL
;
A
#
# COMPACT_ATOMS: atom_id res chain seq x y z
N MET A 1 -25.31 2.61 0.08
CA MET A 1 -24.54 2.33 1.32
C MET A 1 -23.90 0.95 1.31
N GLN A 2 -24.54 -0.09 0.76
CA GLN A 2 -23.94 -1.44 0.69
C GLN A 2 -22.64 -1.51 -0.14
N GLN A 3 -22.54 -0.71 -1.20
CA GLN A 3 -21.36 -0.70 -2.08
C GLN A 3 -20.04 -0.22 -1.42
N VAL A 4 -20.11 0.48 -0.31
CA VAL A 4 -18.93 0.96 0.43
C VAL A 4 -18.78 0.32 1.82
N ALA A 5 -19.69 -0.60 2.17
CA ALA A 5 -19.68 -1.22 3.51
C ALA A 5 -18.39 -2.00 3.78
N GLY A 6 -17.86 -2.68 2.77
CA GLY A 6 -16.60 -3.42 2.88
C GLY A 6 -15.40 -2.52 3.13
N SER A 7 -15.28 -1.40 2.41
CA SER A 7 -14.17 -0.44 2.61
C SER A 7 -14.24 0.22 3.99
N LEU A 8 -15.44 0.58 4.45
CA LEU A 8 -15.63 1.10 5.81
C LEU A 8 -15.24 0.06 6.87
N MET A 9 -15.63 -1.19 6.68
CA MET A 9 -15.27 -2.29 7.58
C MET A 9 -13.75 -2.50 7.64
N ASN A 10 -13.07 -2.46 6.48
CA ASN A 10 -11.61 -2.56 6.43
C ASN A 10 -10.94 -1.37 7.14
N GLY A 11 -11.38 -0.15 6.85
CA GLY A 11 -10.87 1.04 7.53
C GLY A 11 -11.06 0.99 9.05
N LEU A 12 -12.21 0.51 9.53
CA LEU A 12 -12.46 0.29 10.97
C LEU A 12 -11.52 -0.77 11.54
N GLY A 13 -11.27 -1.86 10.83
CA GLY A 13 -10.29 -2.89 11.24
C GLY A 13 -8.90 -2.29 11.44
N ILE A 14 -8.43 -1.46 10.50
CA ILE A 14 -7.15 -0.76 10.59
C ILE A 14 -7.13 0.19 11.80
N ILE A 15 -8.20 0.97 12.02
CA ILE A 15 -8.29 1.89 13.16
C ILE A 15 -8.21 1.14 14.48
N VAL A 16 -9.01 0.10 14.65
CA VAL A 16 -9.04 -0.72 15.88
C VAL A 16 -7.68 -1.37 16.13
N GLY A 17 -7.10 -2.01 15.09
CA GLY A 17 -5.77 -2.60 15.20
C GLY A 17 -4.70 -1.55 15.55
N SER A 18 -4.73 -0.39 14.89
CA SER A 18 -3.79 0.71 15.18
C SER A 18 -3.93 1.22 16.62
N LEU A 19 -5.15 1.39 17.13
CA LEU A 19 -5.36 1.82 18.50
C LEU A 19 -4.78 0.79 19.50
N ILE A 20 -5.05 -0.50 19.29
CA ILE A 20 -4.45 -1.57 20.11
C ILE A 20 -2.92 -1.50 20.03
N GLY A 21 -2.35 -1.29 18.84
CA GLY A 21 -0.91 -1.13 18.63
C GLY A 21 -0.30 0.08 19.36
N ILE A 22 -0.99 1.23 19.36
CA ILE A 22 -0.56 2.43 20.11
C ILE A 22 -0.49 2.13 21.61
N PHE A 23 -1.54 1.53 22.17
CA PHE A 23 -1.58 1.24 23.62
C PHE A 23 -0.60 0.14 24.00
N GLY A 24 -0.53 -0.96 23.21
CA GLY A 24 0.41 -2.06 23.44
C GLY A 24 1.88 -1.67 23.25
N GLY A 25 2.16 -0.77 22.30
CA GLY A 25 3.50 -0.29 22.04
C GLY A 25 4.03 0.77 23.00
N ARG A 26 3.21 1.30 23.90
CA ARG A 26 3.55 2.46 24.75
C ARG A 26 4.75 2.20 25.68
N ASN A 27 4.90 0.99 26.17
CA ASN A 27 5.93 0.59 27.14
C ASN A 27 7.14 -0.12 26.48
N LEU A 28 7.20 -0.18 25.15
CA LEU A 28 8.31 -0.83 24.44
C LEU A 28 9.53 0.09 24.45
N SER A 29 10.72 -0.48 24.80
CA SER A 29 11.98 0.25 24.67
C SER A 29 12.29 0.60 23.22
N GLU A 30 13.03 1.68 22.99
CA GLU A 30 13.47 2.07 21.64
C GLU A 30 14.26 0.93 20.96
N GLN A 31 15.14 0.27 21.70
CA GLN A 31 15.92 -0.86 21.19
C GLN A 31 15.01 -2.02 20.72
N PHE A 32 13.93 -2.31 21.49
CA PHE A 32 12.98 -3.35 21.10
C PHE A 32 12.21 -2.93 19.84
N ARG A 33 11.77 -1.68 19.73
CA ARG A 33 11.09 -1.15 18.56
C ARG A 33 11.94 -1.25 17.30
N ASP A 34 13.23 -0.87 17.40
CA ASP A 34 14.16 -0.96 16.27
C ASP A 34 14.36 -2.41 15.82
N GLN A 35 14.56 -3.34 16.74
CA GLN A 35 14.70 -4.75 16.42
C GLN A 35 13.41 -5.33 15.83
N ALA A 36 12.27 -5.03 16.43
CA ALA A 36 10.95 -5.45 15.95
C ALA A 36 10.69 -4.91 14.53
N LEU A 37 11.04 -3.65 14.26
CA LEU A 37 10.89 -3.05 12.94
C LEU A 37 11.74 -3.78 11.88
N ARG A 38 12.98 -4.18 12.21
CA ARG A 38 13.85 -4.96 11.31
C ARG A 38 13.26 -6.35 11.03
N ILE A 39 12.72 -7.04 12.05
CA ILE A 39 12.05 -8.34 11.88
C ILE A 39 10.81 -8.20 11.01
N ILE A 40 10.00 -7.16 11.25
CA ILE A 40 8.85 -6.84 10.39
C ILE A 40 9.33 -6.58 8.96
N GLY A 41 10.45 -5.89 8.78
CA GLY A 41 11.06 -5.66 7.47
C GLY A 41 11.32 -6.97 6.72
N VAL A 42 11.83 -8.01 7.38
CA VAL A 42 12.01 -9.33 6.77
C VAL A 42 10.68 -9.93 6.29
N VAL A 43 9.64 -9.87 7.14
CA VAL A 43 8.31 -10.39 6.79
C VAL A 43 7.70 -9.59 5.62
N VAL A 44 7.83 -8.27 5.64
CA VAL A 44 7.34 -7.38 4.57
C VAL A 44 8.05 -7.66 3.25
N ILE A 45 9.37 -7.95 3.25
CA ILE A 45 10.09 -8.40 2.05
C ILE A 45 9.49 -9.70 1.52
N LEU A 46 9.26 -10.69 2.38
CA LEU A 46 8.68 -11.98 1.96
C LEU A 46 7.27 -11.80 1.35
N ILE A 47 6.45 -10.96 1.95
CA ILE A 47 5.11 -10.62 1.42
C ILE A 47 5.25 -9.97 0.04
N GLY A 48 6.10 -8.96 -0.09
CA GLY A 48 6.36 -8.26 -1.35
C GLY A 48 6.85 -9.20 -2.45
N LEU A 49 7.82 -10.06 -2.15
CA LEU A 49 8.34 -11.05 -3.08
C LEU A 49 7.27 -12.08 -3.48
N LYS A 50 6.46 -12.55 -2.53
CA LYS A 50 5.35 -13.45 -2.84
C LYS A 50 4.34 -12.81 -3.80
N MET A 51 4.04 -11.53 -3.64
CA MET A 51 3.17 -10.78 -4.55
C MET A 51 3.82 -10.57 -5.93
N ALA A 52 5.14 -10.38 -5.98
CA ALA A 52 5.90 -10.19 -7.21
C ALA A 52 6.25 -11.51 -7.92
N TRP A 53 6.04 -12.67 -7.29
CA TRP A 53 6.45 -13.98 -7.81
C TRP A 53 5.92 -14.33 -9.21
N PRO A 54 4.67 -13.99 -9.58
CA PRO A 54 4.15 -14.32 -10.92
C PRO A 54 4.99 -13.72 -12.05
N LEU A 55 5.52 -12.50 -11.87
CA LEU A 55 6.39 -11.74 -12.79
C LEU A 55 6.18 -12.12 -14.28
N PRO A 56 4.97 -11.91 -14.83
CA PRO A 56 4.64 -12.38 -16.18
C PRO A 56 5.48 -11.71 -17.26
N ASP A 57 5.87 -10.46 -17.03
CA ASP A 57 6.69 -9.67 -17.94
C ASP A 57 7.69 -8.82 -17.13
N ALA A 58 8.93 -9.31 -17.04
CA ALA A 58 10.00 -8.65 -16.30
C ALA A 58 10.40 -7.29 -16.92
N ILE A 59 10.30 -7.15 -18.23
CA ILE A 59 10.66 -5.91 -18.95
C ILE A 59 9.61 -4.84 -18.64
N ASN A 60 8.33 -5.15 -18.77
CA ASN A 60 7.25 -4.23 -18.41
C ASN A 60 7.30 -3.82 -16.94
N THR A 61 7.62 -4.76 -16.06
CA THR A 61 7.80 -4.47 -14.63
C THR A 61 8.96 -3.51 -14.40
N LEU A 62 10.13 -3.77 -15.01
CA LEU A 62 11.31 -2.90 -14.90
C LEU A 62 11.01 -1.50 -15.45
N LEU A 63 10.40 -1.41 -16.64
CA LEU A 63 10.03 -0.13 -17.24
C LEU A 63 9.04 0.63 -16.34
N SER A 64 8.03 -0.04 -15.81
CA SER A 64 7.07 0.56 -14.88
C SER A 64 7.76 1.15 -13.65
N MET A 65 8.68 0.40 -13.04
CA MET A 65 9.44 0.86 -11.86
C MET A 65 10.34 2.05 -12.18
N VAL A 66 11.11 1.98 -13.28
CA VAL A 66 12.07 3.03 -13.67
C VAL A 66 11.34 4.31 -14.10
N LEU A 67 10.33 4.20 -14.96
CA LEU A 67 9.54 5.35 -15.42
C LEU A 67 8.74 5.95 -14.25
N GLY A 68 8.20 5.12 -13.39
CA GLY A 68 7.51 5.56 -12.17
C GLY A 68 8.44 6.33 -11.24
N LEU A 69 9.64 5.81 -10.99
CA LEU A 69 10.66 6.48 -10.19
C LEU A 69 11.09 7.82 -10.81
N TRP A 70 11.29 7.85 -12.13
CA TRP A 70 11.64 9.07 -12.85
C TRP A 70 10.56 10.14 -12.69
N LEU A 71 9.30 9.79 -12.97
CA LEU A 71 8.17 10.70 -12.86
C LEU A 71 7.95 11.16 -11.40
N GLY A 72 7.99 10.23 -10.45
CA GLY A 72 7.82 10.55 -9.04
C GLY A 72 8.93 11.42 -8.47
N SER A 73 10.17 11.23 -8.95
CA SER A 73 11.31 12.07 -8.59
C SER A 73 11.19 13.47 -9.17
N TRP A 74 10.73 13.58 -10.42
CA TRP A 74 10.45 14.87 -11.05
C TRP A 74 9.34 15.64 -10.33
N LEU A 75 8.27 14.95 -9.92
CA LEU A 75 7.17 15.51 -9.14
C LEU A 75 7.52 15.69 -7.65
N ARG A 76 8.67 15.19 -7.19
CA ARG A 76 9.13 15.22 -5.79
C ARG A 76 8.06 14.66 -4.83
N ILE A 77 7.46 13.53 -5.19
CA ILE A 77 6.33 12.98 -4.43
C ILE A 77 6.77 12.59 -3.01
N ASP A 78 7.91 11.93 -2.87
CA ASP A 78 8.45 11.53 -1.56
C ASP A 78 8.71 12.75 -0.65
N ASP A 79 9.29 13.82 -1.20
CA ASP A 79 9.55 15.04 -0.44
C ASP A 79 8.24 15.70 0.04
N ARG A 80 7.19 15.71 -0.80
CA ARG A 80 5.86 16.22 -0.42
C ARG A 80 5.19 15.36 0.65
N LEU A 81 5.31 14.04 0.56
CA LEU A 81 4.79 13.12 1.58
C LEU A 81 5.52 13.32 2.91
N GLN A 82 6.85 13.51 2.89
CA GLN A 82 7.62 13.80 4.10
C GLN A 82 7.24 15.16 4.70
N GLN A 83 7.06 16.20 3.89
CA GLN A 83 6.60 17.51 4.37
C GLN A 83 5.20 17.41 5.00
N PHE A 84 4.29 16.68 4.37
CA PHE A 84 2.97 16.39 4.96
C PHE A 84 3.10 15.64 6.29
N GLY A 85 4.00 14.65 6.35
CA GLY A 85 4.30 13.92 7.57
C GLY A 85 4.81 14.83 8.70
N GLN A 86 5.78 15.68 8.40
CA GLN A 86 6.34 16.64 9.37
C GLN A 86 5.29 17.66 9.83
N TRP A 87 4.45 18.14 8.91
CA TRP A 87 3.33 19.00 9.26
C TRP A 87 2.35 18.30 10.22
N ALA A 88 2.00 17.05 9.95
CA ALA A 88 1.13 16.27 10.82
C ALA A 88 1.79 16.00 12.19
N GLU A 89 3.08 15.69 12.22
CA GLU A 89 3.88 15.53 13.46
C GLU A 89 3.88 16.80 14.31
N SER A 90 4.07 17.97 13.68
CA SER A 90 4.06 19.25 14.39
C SER A 90 2.71 19.58 15.03
N ARG A 91 1.61 19.07 14.45
CA ARG A 91 0.26 19.28 14.99
C ARG A 91 -0.08 18.34 16.15
N VAL A 92 0.45 17.14 16.14
CA VAL A 92 0.13 16.09 17.13
C VAL A 92 1.21 15.95 18.20
N GLY A 93 2.40 16.51 17.98
CA GLY A 93 3.54 16.44 18.91
C GLY A 93 4.14 15.04 19.04
N ARG A 94 4.01 14.18 18.02
CA ARG A 94 4.53 12.81 18.01
C ARG A 94 5.29 12.53 16.73
N SER A 95 6.50 11.98 16.83
CA SER A 95 7.34 11.57 15.70
C SER A 95 6.88 10.26 15.06
N GLY A 96 7.35 9.99 13.84
CA GLY A 96 7.14 8.71 13.13
C GLY A 96 5.87 8.65 12.28
N PHE A 97 5.16 9.77 12.08
CA PHE A 97 3.94 9.79 11.26
C PHE A 97 4.20 9.38 9.81
N ALA A 98 5.16 10.05 9.15
CA ALA A 98 5.40 9.83 7.72
C ALA A 98 5.74 8.36 7.42
N LYS A 99 6.63 7.75 8.23
CA LYS A 99 7.05 6.36 8.07
C LYS A 99 5.85 5.39 8.17
N GLY A 100 5.05 5.53 9.24
CA GLY A 100 3.86 4.70 9.46
C GLY A 100 2.77 4.93 8.40
N PHE A 101 2.53 6.18 8.02
CA PHE A 101 1.53 6.55 7.02
C PHE A 101 1.85 5.98 5.63
N ILE A 102 3.08 6.17 5.14
CA ILE A 102 3.50 5.68 3.82
C ILE A 102 3.47 4.15 3.80
N ALA A 103 4.08 3.51 4.81
CA ALA A 103 4.11 2.05 4.88
C ALA A 103 2.69 1.46 4.97
N GLY A 104 1.85 1.97 5.87
CA GLY A 104 0.47 1.51 6.04
C GLY A 104 -0.34 1.72 4.76
N THR A 105 -0.25 2.90 4.14
CA THR A 105 -0.95 3.20 2.89
C THR A 105 -0.60 2.19 1.79
N LEU A 106 0.66 1.86 1.61
CA LEU A 106 1.09 0.94 0.57
C LEU A 106 0.73 -0.52 0.92
N ILE A 107 1.03 -0.96 2.14
CA ILE A 107 0.77 -2.34 2.58
C ILE A 107 -0.74 -2.66 2.51
N PHE A 108 -1.61 -1.73 2.92
CA PHE A 108 -3.05 -1.98 2.94
C PHE A 108 -3.72 -1.84 1.56
N ASN A 109 -3.22 -0.99 0.67
CA ASN A 109 -3.91 -0.70 -0.59
C ASN A 109 -3.32 -1.42 -1.80
N ILE A 110 -2.06 -1.87 -1.74
CA ILE A 110 -1.44 -2.60 -2.83
C ILE A 110 -1.72 -4.10 -2.66
N GLY A 111 -2.38 -4.67 -3.66
CA GLY A 111 -2.64 -6.10 -3.72
C GLY A 111 -3.99 -6.43 -4.35
N ALA A 112 -4.07 -7.64 -4.91
CA ALA A 112 -5.26 -8.13 -5.59
C ALA A 112 -6.51 -8.13 -4.69
N MET A 113 -6.35 -8.35 -3.37
CA MET A 113 -7.48 -8.37 -2.44
C MET A 113 -8.19 -7.03 -2.32
N SER A 114 -7.46 -5.90 -2.31
CA SER A 114 -8.08 -4.56 -2.30
C SER A 114 -8.89 -4.32 -3.55
N ILE A 115 -8.33 -4.63 -4.72
CA ILE A 115 -8.98 -4.40 -6.01
C ILE A 115 -10.17 -5.36 -6.19
N LEU A 116 -9.94 -6.67 -6.08
CA LEU A 116 -11.00 -7.67 -6.28
C LEU A 116 -12.11 -7.57 -5.23
N GLY A 117 -11.75 -7.29 -3.97
CA GLY A 117 -12.72 -7.11 -2.89
C GLY A 117 -13.59 -5.87 -3.11
N SER A 118 -12.99 -4.77 -3.58
CA SER A 118 -13.73 -3.55 -3.91
C SER A 118 -14.64 -3.74 -5.13
N LEU A 119 -14.15 -4.40 -6.18
CA LEU A 119 -14.98 -4.74 -7.34
C LEU A 119 -16.15 -5.67 -6.94
N GLN A 120 -15.89 -6.70 -6.14
CA GLN A 120 -16.95 -7.58 -5.62
C GLN A 120 -18.00 -6.79 -4.82
N ASN A 121 -17.54 -5.88 -3.95
CA ASN A 121 -18.46 -5.08 -3.13
C ASN A 121 -19.31 -4.13 -3.99
N GLY A 122 -18.69 -3.48 -5.00
CA GLY A 122 -19.39 -2.56 -5.89
C GLY A 122 -20.40 -3.25 -6.82
N LEU A 123 -20.04 -4.40 -7.42
CA LEU A 123 -20.86 -5.12 -8.40
C LEU A 123 -21.94 -5.98 -7.76
N ALA A 124 -21.59 -6.74 -6.71
CA ALA A 124 -22.46 -7.74 -6.12
C ALA A 124 -23.04 -7.32 -4.76
N GLY A 125 -22.61 -6.21 -4.18
CA GLY A 125 -23.00 -5.77 -2.84
C GLY A 125 -22.50 -6.68 -1.71
N THR A 126 -21.68 -7.70 -2.02
CA THR A 126 -21.05 -8.59 -1.04
C THR A 126 -19.65 -8.12 -0.70
N TYR A 127 -19.23 -8.26 0.55
CA TYR A 127 -17.94 -7.74 1.02
C TYR A 127 -17.10 -8.80 1.76
N SER A 128 -17.27 -10.07 1.43
CA SER A 128 -16.56 -11.18 2.10
C SER A 128 -15.03 -11.05 2.00
N ILE A 129 -14.51 -10.63 0.84
CA ILE A 129 -13.07 -10.42 0.64
C ILE A 129 -12.57 -9.26 1.52
N LEU A 130 -13.28 -8.12 1.52
CA LEU A 130 -12.91 -6.96 2.33
C LEU A 130 -13.09 -7.22 3.83
N ALA A 131 -14.06 -8.04 4.23
CA ALA A 131 -14.22 -8.48 5.62
C ALA A 131 -13.02 -9.33 6.10
N THR A 132 -12.58 -10.29 5.29
CA THR A 132 -11.35 -11.05 5.58
C THR A 132 -10.15 -10.12 5.64
N LYS A 133 -10.07 -9.17 4.69
CA LYS A 133 -9.00 -8.19 4.64
C LYS A 133 -8.99 -7.29 5.88
N ALA A 134 -10.15 -6.87 6.40
CA ALA A 134 -10.26 -6.08 7.62
C ALA A 134 -9.58 -6.75 8.85
N VAL A 135 -9.68 -8.06 8.95
CA VAL A 135 -8.98 -8.82 10.01
C VAL A 135 -7.46 -8.83 9.76
N LEU A 136 -7.04 -9.09 8.52
CA LEU A 136 -5.62 -9.12 8.14
C LEU A 136 -4.96 -7.75 8.29
N ASP A 137 -5.59 -6.71 7.75
CA ASP A 137 -5.07 -5.33 7.82
C ASP A 137 -5.11 -4.80 9.25
N GLY A 138 -6.16 -5.11 10.03
CA GLY A 138 -6.26 -4.76 11.44
C GLY A 138 -5.15 -5.39 12.27
N THR A 139 -4.85 -6.67 12.06
CA THR A 139 -3.74 -7.36 12.73
C THR A 139 -2.39 -6.76 12.32
N THR A 140 -2.21 -6.50 11.03
CA THR A 140 -1.00 -5.86 10.50
C THR A 140 -0.85 -4.43 11.05
N ALA A 141 -1.95 -3.67 11.11
CA ALA A 141 -1.97 -2.33 11.67
C ALA A 141 -1.59 -2.30 13.15
N MET A 142 -2.06 -3.27 13.94
CA MET A 142 -1.69 -3.41 15.35
C MET A 142 -0.17 -3.55 15.50
N ILE A 143 0.45 -4.45 14.75
CA ILE A 143 1.88 -4.70 14.81
C ILE A 143 2.64 -3.48 14.26
N LEU A 144 2.27 -3.01 13.08
CA LEU A 144 2.97 -1.90 12.41
C LEU A 144 2.91 -0.61 13.23
N THR A 145 1.76 -0.29 13.83
CA THR A 145 1.60 0.93 14.63
C THR A 145 2.46 0.90 15.89
N SER A 146 2.62 -0.27 16.52
CA SER A 146 3.44 -0.40 17.74
C SER A 146 4.91 -0.06 17.52
N VAL A 147 5.41 -0.19 16.29
CA VAL A 147 6.84 0.01 15.92
C VAL A 147 7.09 1.16 14.96
N ALA A 148 6.21 1.37 13.96
CA ALA A 148 6.37 2.42 12.95
C ALA A 148 5.64 3.74 13.32
N GLY A 149 4.84 3.73 14.38
CA GLY A 149 4.21 4.91 14.91
C GLY A 149 2.78 5.14 14.43
N TRP A 150 2.17 6.18 14.97
CA TRP A 150 0.73 6.48 14.86
C TRP A 150 0.25 6.87 13.45
N GLY A 151 1.17 7.19 12.53
CA GLY A 151 0.80 7.49 11.13
C GLY A 151 0.07 6.36 10.41
N VAL A 152 0.21 5.11 10.89
CA VAL A 152 -0.50 3.94 10.36
C VAL A 152 -2.02 4.11 10.45
N ILE A 153 -2.54 4.72 11.53
CA ILE A 153 -3.99 4.95 11.68
C ILE A 153 -4.52 5.89 10.59
N ALA A 154 -3.72 6.86 10.15
CA ALA A 154 -4.13 7.77 9.08
C ALA A 154 -4.21 7.08 7.71
N ALA A 155 -3.49 5.96 7.52
CA ALA A 155 -3.61 5.15 6.31
C ALA A 155 -5.01 4.54 6.15
N SER A 156 -5.78 4.36 7.24
CA SER A 156 -7.17 3.90 7.16
C SER A 156 -8.06 4.81 6.30
N VAL A 157 -7.84 6.12 6.38
CA VAL A 157 -8.59 7.10 5.58
C VAL A 157 -8.28 6.89 4.10
N VAL A 158 -7.01 6.72 3.74
CA VAL A 158 -6.61 6.45 2.36
C VAL A 158 -7.22 5.13 1.88
N THR A 159 -7.21 4.09 2.73
CA THR A 159 -7.80 2.79 2.41
C THR A 159 -9.30 2.89 2.15
N VAL A 160 -10.04 3.58 3.01
CA VAL A 160 -11.49 3.78 2.80
C VAL A 160 -11.78 4.54 1.51
N VAL A 161 -11.03 5.60 1.24
CA VAL A 161 -11.19 6.40 0.01
C VAL A 161 -10.83 5.56 -1.22
N TYR A 162 -9.70 4.85 -1.19
CA TYR A 162 -9.23 4.03 -2.30
C TYR A 162 -10.20 2.87 -2.61
N GLU A 163 -10.48 2.02 -1.62
CA GLU A 163 -11.38 0.87 -1.80
C GLU A 163 -12.82 1.30 -2.07
N GLY A 164 -13.28 2.37 -1.41
CA GLY A 164 -14.59 2.95 -1.65
C GLY A 164 -14.74 3.51 -3.07
N SER A 165 -13.72 4.21 -3.58
CA SER A 165 -13.71 4.70 -4.96
C SER A 165 -13.72 3.56 -5.97
N LEU A 166 -12.92 2.51 -5.75
CA LEU A 166 -12.93 1.32 -6.60
C LEU A 166 -14.30 0.62 -6.57
N SER A 167 -14.95 0.56 -5.42
CA SER A 167 -16.27 -0.05 -5.29
C SER A 167 -17.36 0.77 -6.01
N LEU A 168 -17.31 2.09 -5.93
CA LEU A 168 -18.26 2.97 -6.60
C LEU A 168 -18.09 2.97 -8.13
N LEU A 169 -16.87 2.83 -8.61
CA LEU A 169 -16.50 2.79 -10.02
C LEU A 169 -16.37 1.35 -10.56
N ALA A 170 -16.86 0.35 -9.82
CA ALA A 170 -16.60 -1.06 -10.11
C ALA A 170 -17.08 -1.50 -11.50
N SER A 171 -18.23 -1.01 -11.95
CA SER A 171 -18.78 -1.33 -13.28
C SER A 171 -17.90 -0.83 -14.43
N ASP A 172 -17.25 0.32 -14.25
CA ASP A 172 -16.38 0.91 -15.26
C ASP A 172 -14.96 0.33 -15.21
N LEU A 173 -14.52 -0.06 -14.02
CA LEU A 173 -13.16 -0.54 -13.78
C LEU A 173 -12.99 -2.04 -13.98
N GLU A 174 -14.02 -2.86 -13.74
CA GLU A 174 -13.95 -4.32 -13.85
C GLU A 174 -13.43 -4.81 -15.21
N PRO A 175 -13.86 -4.25 -16.36
CA PRO A 175 -13.34 -4.69 -17.65
C PRO A 175 -11.83 -4.47 -17.82
N VAL A 176 -11.27 -3.47 -17.13
CA VAL A 176 -9.86 -3.05 -17.24
C VAL A 176 -9.01 -3.71 -16.16
N LEU A 177 -9.48 -3.74 -14.91
CA LEU A 177 -8.72 -4.24 -13.75
C LEU A 177 -8.89 -5.76 -13.55
N LYS A 178 -8.61 -6.54 -14.59
CA LYS A 178 -8.64 -8.00 -14.53
C LYS A 178 -7.50 -8.63 -15.34
N GLY A 179 -7.31 -9.93 -15.16
CA GLY A 179 -6.33 -10.69 -15.91
C GLY A 179 -4.89 -10.21 -15.69
N ILE A 180 -4.15 -10.06 -16.78
CA ILE A 180 -2.71 -9.75 -16.76
C ILE A 180 -2.41 -8.38 -16.14
N LEU A 181 -3.27 -7.38 -16.39
CA LEU A 181 -3.07 -6.04 -15.84
C LEU A 181 -3.12 -6.02 -14.32
N LEU A 182 -4.08 -6.75 -13.71
CA LEU A 182 -4.16 -6.87 -12.25
C LEU A 182 -2.90 -7.56 -11.70
N THR A 183 -2.39 -8.56 -12.42
CA THR A 183 -1.16 -9.25 -12.06
C THR A 183 0.04 -8.29 -12.13
N ASP A 184 0.19 -7.53 -13.21
CA ASP A 184 1.30 -6.58 -13.39
C ASP A 184 1.30 -5.49 -12.30
N ILE A 185 0.13 -4.90 -12.00
CA ILE A 185 0.00 -3.92 -10.90
C ILE A 185 0.38 -4.58 -9.56
N THR A 186 -0.03 -5.83 -9.33
CA THR A 186 0.29 -6.56 -8.10
C THR A 186 1.78 -6.85 -7.99
N VAL A 187 2.45 -7.18 -9.10
CA VAL A 187 3.90 -7.41 -9.16
C VAL A 187 4.67 -6.13 -8.84
N VAL A 188 4.35 -5.02 -9.52
CA VAL A 188 4.97 -3.71 -9.25
C VAL A 188 4.77 -3.32 -7.79
N GLY A 189 3.55 -3.43 -7.28
CA GLY A 189 3.24 -3.15 -5.89
C GLY A 189 3.96 -4.06 -4.90
N GLY A 190 4.11 -5.35 -5.24
CA GLY A 190 4.89 -6.30 -4.44
C GLY A 190 6.35 -5.89 -4.31
N LEU A 191 6.98 -5.44 -5.39
CA LEU A 191 8.35 -4.91 -5.36
C LEU A 191 8.45 -3.63 -4.52
N MET A 192 7.46 -2.75 -4.58
CA MET A 192 7.40 -1.56 -3.71
C MET A 192 7.27 -1.94 -2.23
N ILE A 193 6.46 -2.95 -1.90
CA ILE A 193 6.34 -3.48 -0.53
C ILE A 193 7.67 -4.10 -0.08
N ALA A 194 8.36 -4.85 -0.92
CA ALA A 194 9.68 -5.38 -0.60
C ALA A 194 10.68 -4.24 -0.31
N ALA A 195 10.63 -3.15 -1.08
CA ALA A 195 11.46 -1.96 -0.84
C ALA A 195 11.15 -1.27 0.50
N ILE A 196 9.88 -1.26 0.96
CA ILE A 196 9.52 -0.81 2.33
C ILE A 196 10.22 -1.70 3.36
N GLY A 197 10.18 -3.01 3.18
CA GLY A 197 10.84 -3.95 4.09
C GLY A 197 12.35 -3.72 4.18
N ILE A 198 13.02 -3.41 3.05
CA ILE A 198 14.43 -3.02 3.02
C ILE A 198 14.66 -1.75 3.85
N ASN A 199 13.84 -0.71 3.68
CA ASN A 199 13.93 0.51 4.47
C ASN A 199 13.73 0.25 5.98
N PHE A 200 12.86 -0.69 6.35
CA PHE A 200 12.67 -1.09 7.74
C PHE A 200 13.92 -1.78 8.33
N ILE A 201 14.58 -2.67 7.56
CA ILE A 201 15.82 -3.34 7.99
C ILE A 201 16.94 -2.33 8.16
N LEU A 202 17.10 -1.41 7.20
CA LEU A 202 18.13 -0.38 7.22
C LEU A 202 17.83 0.75 8.22
N ASN A 203 16.60 0.79 8.73
CA ASN A 203 16.07 1.84 9.61
C ASN A 203 16.28 3.26 9.05
N ASN A 204 16.15 3.40 7.73
CA ASN A 204 16.30 4.67 7.02
C ASN A 204 15.39 4.68 5.78
N ASN A 205 15.36 5.82 5.06
CA ASN A 205 14.61 5.99 3.81
C ASN A 205 15.55 5.97 2.59
N THR A 206 16.43 4.98 2.51
CA THR A 206 17.37 4.83 1.39
C THR A 206 16.62 4.74 0.05
N ILE A 207 15.54 3.97 0.01
CA ILE A 207 14.66 3.89 -1.16
C ILE A 207 13.51 4.87 -0.96
N LYS A 208 13.41 5.89 -1.80
CA LYS A 208 12.32 6.88 -1.78
C LYS A 208 11.03 6.27 -2.33
N ILE A 209 10.30 5.55 -1.47
CA ILE A 209 9.11 4.79 -1.87
C ILE A 209 8.01 5.70 -2.44
N GLY A 210 7.87 6.92 -1.91
CA GLY A 210 6.91 7.89 -2.43
C GLY A 210 7.11 8.18 -3.92
N ASN A 211 8.37 8.21 -4.38
CA ASN A 211 8.69 8.44 -5.78
C ASN A 211 8.38 7.22 -6.68
N LEU A 212 8.13 6.04 -6.11
CA LEU A 212 7.70 4.85 -6.85
C LEU A 212 6.17 4.78 -7.04
N LEU A 213 5.37 5.62 -6.36
CA LEU A 213 3.90 5.59 -6.48
C LEU A 213 3.39 5.66 -7.93
N PRO A 214 3.94 6.50 -8.82
CA PRO A 214 3.50 6.51 -10.22
C PRO A 214 3.74 5.18 -10.95
N ALA A 215 4.66 4.32 -10.49
CA ALA A 215 4.94 3.03 -11.11
C ALA A 215 3.70 2.12 -11.19
N LEU A 216 2.73 2.29 -10.29
CA LEU A 216 1.47 1.54 -10.28
C LEU A 216 0.57 1.84 -11.50
N PHE A 217 0.74 2.99 -12.14
CA PHE A 217 -0.04 3.39 -13.31
C PHE A 217 0.60 2.97 -14.64
N PHE A 218 1.91 2.73 -14.65
CA PHE A 218 2.63 2.39 -15.88
C PHE A 218 2.22 1.04 -16.49
N PRO A 219 1.87 -0.02 -15.75
CA PRO A 219 1.33 -1.25 -16.36
C PRO A 219 0.10 -0.98 -17.24
N VAL A 220 -0.78 -0.07 -16.80
CA VAL A 220 -1.97 0.33 -17.58
C VAL A 220 -1.55 1.00 -18.89
N LEU A 221 -0.61 1.95 -18.81
CA LEU A 221 -0.11 2.68 -19.96
C LEU A 221 0.62 1.75 -20.94
N LEU A 222 1.50 0.87 -20.43
CA LEU A 222 2.28 -0.06 -21.26
C LEU A 222 1.38 -1.08 -21.95
N LEU A 223 0.36 -1.60 -21.27
CA LEU A 223 -0.62 -2.49 -21.86
C LEU A 223 -1.44 -1.78 -22.95
N TRP A 224 -1.83 -0.54 -22.71
CA TRP A 224 -2.54 0.29 -23.68
C TRP A 224 -1.68 0.51 -24.95
N LEU A 225 -0.40 0.86 -24.79
CA LEU A 225 0.55 1.02 -25.90
C LEU A 225 0.72 -0.27 -26.71
N LYS A 226 0.88 -1.41 -26.01
CA LYS A 226 0.97 -2.73 -26.63
C LYS A 226 -0.25 -3.06 -27.49
N ASN A 227 -1.45 -2.75 -27.00
CA ASN A 227 -2.70 -2.97 -27.72
C ASN A 227 -2.84 -2.06 -28.97
N HIS A 228 -2.10 -0.95 -29.03
CA HIS A 228 -2.06 -0.04 -30.19
C HIS A 228 -0.85 -0.28 -31.10
N GLY A 229 -0.18 -1.43 -30.98
CA GLY A 229 0.91 -1.85 -31.88
C GLY A 229 2.27 -1.22 -31.57
N ILE A 230 2.44 -0.56 -30.40
CA ILE A 230 3.70 0.00 -29.95
C ILE A 230 4.35 -1.03 -29.01
N TYR A 231 5.27 -1.82 -29.53
CA TYR A 231 6.01 -2.83 -28.78
C TYR A 231 7.37 -2.23 -28.36
N PHE A 232 7.66 -2.28 -27.06
CA PHE A 232 8.97 -1.89 -26.52
C PHE A 232 9.90 -3.11 -26.35
N LEU A 233 10.02 -3.98 -27.37
CA LEU A 233 10.75 -5.27 -27.47
C LEU A 233 9.86 -6.48 -27.39
#